data_700d1fe19e44f0021d04bec562950fc3
#
_entry.id   700d1fe19e44f0021d04bec562950fc3
#
_cell.length_a   1.000
_cell.length_b   1.000
_cell.length_c   1.000
_cell.angle_alpha   90.00
_cell.angle_beta   90.00
_cell.angle_gamma   90.00
#
_symmetry.space_group_name_H-M   'P 1'
#
loop_
_entity.id
_entity.type
_entity.pdbx_description
1 polymer ?
#
loop_
_entity_poly.entity_id
_entity_poly.type
_entity_poly.pdbx_seq_one_letter_code
_entity_poly.pdbx_strand_id
1 'polypeptide(L)'
;VRDGEALRRVFEDLRLDWSAPTLVIAECVLAYLPPGKSDEVVRFFGERVERGAFISYDPIEPDDAFGRQMVRNVESRGCAFAGIRDAPSVAGARARFERNAWRRAEAYDMNEVYARLDPVERARIERIELFDEFEEWKLIMAHYCVSVGVNDDEGGVLADFGLR
;
A
#
# COMPACT_ATOMS: atom_id res chain seq x y z
N VAL A 1 -4.09 -15.97 -1.90
CA VAL A 1 -2.80 -16.26 -2.59
C VAL A 1 -1.86 -16.88 -1.59
N ARG A 2 -1.64 -18.20 -1.63
CA ARG A 2 -0.79 -18.90 -0.64
C ARG A 2 0.66 -19.07 -1.12
N ASP A 3 0.91 -18.91 -2.41
CA ASP A 3 2.26 -18.95 -2.97
C ASP A 3 2.34 -18.17 -4.30
N GLY A 4 3.55 -17.73 -4.68
CA GLY A 4 3.80 -16.98 -5.91
C GLY A 4 3.60 -17.82 -7.18
N GLU A 5 3.65 -19.15 -7.07
CA GLU A 5 3.42 -20.07 -8.20
C GLU A 5 1.92 -20.18 -8.54
N ALA A 6 1.04 -20.19 -7.52
CA ALA A 6 -0.39 -20.12 -7.74
C ALA A 6 -0.79 -18.79 -8.39
N LEU A 7 -0.19 -17.68 -7.97
CA LEU A 7 -0.39 -16.39 -8.60
C LEU A 7 0.04 -16.39 -10.08
N ARG A 8 1.21 -16.94 -10.36
CA ARG A 8 1.72 -17.08 -11.73
C ARG A 8 0.75 -17.84 -12.62
N ARG A 9 0.26 -19.01 -12.18
CA ARG A 9 -0.67 -19.84 -12.96
C ARG A 9 -1.94 -19.07 -13.31
N VAL A 10 -2.54 -18.37 -12.33
CA VAL A 10 -3.74 -17.57 -12.56
C VAL A 10 -3.52 -16.50 -13.64
N PHE A 11 -2.40 -15.80 -13.59
CA PHE A 11 -2.11 -14.74 -14.55
C PHE A 11 -1.66 -15.26 -15.93
N GLU A 12 -1.01 -16.43 -15.99
CA GLU A 12 -0.72 -17.12 -17.25
C GLU A 12 -2.00 -17.59 -17.96
N ASP A 13 -2.96 -18.13 -17.21
CA ASP A 13 -4.26 -18.55 -17.73
C ASP A 13 -5.08 -17.35 -18.26
N LEU A 14 -4.95 -16.18 -17.63
CA LEU A 14 -5.62 -14.94 -18.04
C LEU A 14 -5.02 -14.31 -19.30
N ARG A 15 -3.84 -14.75 -19.76
CA ARG A 15 -3.12 -14.22 -20.94
C ARG A 15 -2.97 -12.71 -20.92
N LEU A 16 -2.57 -12.15 -19.77
CA LEU A 16 -2.36 -10.72 -19.63
C LEU A 16 -1.23 -10.23 -20.54
N ASP A 17 -1.47 -9.09 -21.18
CA ASP A 17 -0.42 -8.37 -21.90
C ASP A 17 0.39 -7.51 -20.91
N TRP A 18 1.55 -8.01 -20.50
CA TRP A 18 2.44 -7.33 -19.56
C TRP A 18 3.12 -6.08 -20.13
N SER A 19 3.08 -5.89 -21.45
CA SER A 19 3.55 -4.66 -22.11
C SER A 19 2.54 -3.51 -22.01
N ALA A 20 1.28 -3.83 -21.72
CA ALA A 20 0.24 -2.83 -21.54
C ALA A 20 0.43 -2.07 -20.21
N PRO A 21 0.12 -0.76 -20.16
CA PRO A 21 0.14 -0.01 -18.91
C PRO A 21 -0.75 -0.68 -17.86
N THR A 22 -0.16 -1.00 -16.71
CA THR A 22 -0.83 -1.81 -15.69
C THR A 22 -0.88 -1.10 -14.34
N LEU A 23 -2.07 -1.03 -13.73
CA LEU A 23 -2.26 -0.59 -12.36
C LEU A 23 -2.63 -1.81 -11.48
N VAL A 24 -1.83 -2.03 -10.44
CA VAL A 24 -2.10 -3.02 -9.40
C VAL A 24 -2.54 -2.29 -8.14
N ILE A 25 -3.62 -2.74 -7.52
CA ILE A 25 -4.12 -2.17 -6.27
C ILE A 25 -4.25 -3.30 -5.23
N ALA A 26 -3.68 -3.08 -4.06
CA ALA A 26 -3.80 -3.94 -2.88
C ALA A 26 -4.27 -3.12 -1.68
N GLU A 27 -5.57 -3.10 -1.47
CA GLU A 27 -6.20 -2.41 -0.33
C GLU A 27 -6.41 -3.41 0.81
N CYS A 28 -5.68 -3.25 1.91
CA CYS A 28 -5.70 -4.13 3.08
C CYS A 28 -5.54 -5.63 2.70
N VAL A 29 -4.55 -5.93 1.87
CA VAL A 29 -4.26 -7.30 1.41
C VAL A 29 -2.93 -7.80 1.96
N LEU A 30 -1.87 -7.00 1.82
CA LEU A 30 -0.50 -7.47 2.05
C LEU A 30 -0.25 -7.79 3.53
N ALA A 31 -0.85 -7.03 4.43
CA ALA A 31 -0.73 -7.24 5.88
C ALA A 31 -1.33 -8.59 6.35
N TYR A 32 -2.28 -9.17 5.60
CA TYR A 32 -2.89 -10.47 5.94
C TYR A 32 -2.13 -11.68 5.41
N LEU A 33 -1.21 -11.48 4.47
CA LEU A 33 -0.42 -12.58 3.91
C LEU A 33 0.58 -13.09 4.94
N PRO A 34 0.93 -14.39 4.91
CA PRO A 34 1.97 -14.93 5.76
C PRO A 34 3.31 -14.17 5.55
N PRO A 35 4.20 -14.15 6.57
CA PRO A 35 5.48 -13.48 6.48
C PRO A 35 6.26 -13.83 5.21
N GLY A 36 6.81 -12.83 4.53
CA GLY A 36 7.53 -12.94 3.27
C GLY A 36 6.66 -13.09 2.02
N LYS A 37 5.38 -13.47 2.16
CA LYS A 37 4.50 -13.66 0.99
C LYS A 37 4.04 -12.37 0.35
N SER A 38 3.93 -11.31 1.12
CA SER A 38 3.68 -9.97 0.60
C SER A 38 4.80 -9.51 -0.33
N ASP A 39 6.06 -9.76 0.03
CA ASP A 39 7.22 -9.45 -0.82
C ASP A 39 7.23 -10.27 -2.11
N GLU A 40 6.84 -11.55 -2.07
CA GLU A 40 6.69 -12.38 -3.26
C GLU A 40 5.65 -11.81 -4.23
N VAL A 41 4.50 -11.32 -3.73
CA VAL A 41 3.46 -10.69 -4.55
C VAL A 41 3.98 -9.39 -5.18
N VAL A 42 4.57 -8.51 -4.38
CA VAL A 42 5.10 -7.22 -4.85
C VAL A 42 6.19 -7.44 -5.90
N ARG A 43 7.09 -8.39 -5.68
CA ARG A 43 8.15 -8.76 -6.64
C ARG A 43 7.59 -9.36 -7.91
N PHE A 44 6.58 -10.25 -7.80
CA PHE A 44 5.95 -10.86 -8.96
C PHE A 44 5.49 -9.83 -9.99
N PHE A 45 4.84 -8.76 -9.54
CA PHE A 45 4.43 -7.66 -10.41
C PHE A 45 5.60 -6.77 -10.81
N GLY A 46 6.52 -6.45 -9.90
CA GLY A 46 7.69 -5.60 -10.18
C GLY A 46 8.59 -6.15 -11.29
N GLU A 47 8.74 -7.48 -11.37
CA GLU A 47 9.52 -8.16 -12.40
C GLU A 47 8.82 -8.26 -13.76
N ARG A 48 7.48 -8.09 -13.82
CA ARG A 48 6.69 -8.31 -15.04
C ARG A 48 6.09 -7.05 -15.61
N VAL A 49 5.72 -6.12 -14.77
CA VAL A 49 5.11 -4.87 -15.20
C VAL A 49 6.21 -3.93 -15.68
N GLU A 50 6.35 -3.80 -16.98
CA GLU A 50 7.35 -2.90 -17.59
C GLU A 50 6.95 -1.43 -17.44
N ARG A 51 5.65 -1.16 -17.53
CA ARG A 51 5.07 0.17 -17.45
C ARG A 51 3.80 0.14 -16.60
N GLY A 52 3.89 0.62 -15.38
CA GLY A 52 2.75 0.60 -14.47
C GLY A 52 3.07 1.03 -13.05
N ALA A 53 2.05 0.98 -12.22
CA ALA A 53 2.14 1.28 -10.81
C ALA A 53 1.51 0.18 -9.95
N PHE A 54 2.05 0.00 -8.76
CA PHE A 54 1.44 -0.79 -7.69
C PHE A 54 1.15 0.14 -6.52
N ILE A 55 -0.10 0.25 -6.14
CA ILE A 55 -0.54 1.01 -4.97
C ILE A 55 -0.94 0.01 -3.89
N SER A 56 -0.37 0.13 -2.70
CA SER A 56 -0.88 -0.58 -1.53
C SER A 56 -1.36 0.38 -0.45
N TYR A 57 -2.40 -0.03 0.25
CA TYR A 57 -2.92 0.62 1.45
C TYR A 57 -2.98 -0.43 2.55
N ASP A 58 -2.13 -0.32 3.55
CA ASP A 58 -1.98 -1.33 4.60
C ASP A 58 -1.78 -0.69 5.99
N PRO A 59 -2.14 -1.39 7.08
CA PRO A 59 -1.83 -0.96 8.44
C PRO A 59 -0.32 -1.02 8.71
N ILE A 60 0.14 -0.08 9.53
CA ILE A 60 1.53 0.07 9.99
C ILE A 60 1.57 0.28 11.52
N GLU A 61 2.77 0.44 12.09
CA GLU A 61 3.03 0.73 13.51
C GLU A 61 2.36 -0.26 14.48
N PRO A 62 2.57 -1.60 14.31
CA PRO A 62 1.88 -2.61 15.14
C PRO A 62 2.36 -2.65 16.58
N ASP A 63 3.48 -2.01 16.91
CA ASP A 63 4.19 -2.20 18.18
C ASP A 63 3.97 -1.09 19.20
N ASP A 64 3.34 0.03 18.84
CA ASP A 64 2.93 1.05 19.80
C ASP A 64 1.64 0.67 20.54
N ALA A 65 1.13 1.53 21.40
CA ALA A 65 -0.05 1.23 22.21
C ALA A 65 -1.31 1.03 21.37
N PHE A 66 -1.51 1.88 20.36
CA PHE A 66 -2.65 1.82 19.45
C PHE A 66 -2.53 0.62 18.50
N GLY A 67 -1.36 0.42 17.89
CA GLY A 67 -1.10 -0.68 16.97
C GLY A 67 -1.31 -2.04 17.61
N ARG A 68 -0.84 -2.23 18.85
CA ARG A 68 -1.13 -3.47 19.61
C ARG A 68 -2.62 -3.67 19.85
N GLN A 69 -3.39 -2.61 20.10
CA GLN A 69 -4.84 -2.71 20.23
C GLN A 69 -5.50 -3.01 18.88
N MET A 70 -5.04 -2.38 17.80
CA MET A 70 -5.51 -2.65 16.43
C MET A 70 -5.31 -4.13 16.07
N VAL A 71 -4.12 -4.68 16.31
CA VAL A 71 -3.82 -6.11 16.07
C VAL A 71 -4.75 -7.01 16.88
N ARG A 72 -4.90 -6.76 18.20
CA ARG A 72 -5.83 -7.54 19.05
C ARG A 72 -7.28 -7.49 18.56
N ASN A 73 -7.73 -6.34 18.08
CA ASN A 73 -9.10 -6.17 17.57
C ASN A 73 -9.35 -7.03 16.33
N VAL A 74 -8.36 -7.17 15.46
CA VAL A 74 -8.45 -8.04 14.27
C VAL A 74 -8.42 -9.51 14.67
N GLU A 75 -7.52 -9.89 15.60
CA GLU A 75 -7.41 -11.24 16.12
C GLU A 75 -8.71 -11.70 16.81
N SER A 76 -9.36 -10.82 17.57
CA SER A 76 -10.64 -11.12 18.26
C SER A 76 -11.78 -11.42 17.28
N ARG A 77 -11.65 -11.02 16.01
CA ARG A 77 -12.60 -11.31 14.93
C ARG A 77 -12.24 -12.56 14.11
N GLY A 78 -11.24 -13.32 14.57
CA GLY A 78 -10.79 -14.55 13.90
C GLY A 78 -9.89 -14.32 12.69
N CYS A 79 -9.36 -13.11 12.51
CA CYS A 79 -8.38 -12.76 11.48
C CYS A 79 -7.03 -12.43 12.14
N ALA A 80 -5.97 -12.35 11.34
CA ALA A 80 -4.67 -11.92 11.84
C ALA A 80 -3.93 -11.12 10.79
N PHE A 81 -3.25 -10.07 11.20
CA PHE A 81 -2.27 -9.35 10.37
C PHE A 81 -0.94 -10.11 10.35
N ALA A 82 -0.94 -11.29 9.71
CA ALA A 82 0.20 -12.21 9.75
C ALA A 82 1.50 -11.58 9.21
N GLY A 83 1.40 -10.72 8.19
CA GLY A 83 2.52 -10.08 7.50
C GLY A 83 2.75 -8.61 7.85
N ILE A 84 2.05 -8.04 8.85
CA ILE A 84 2.20 -6.61 9.19
C ILE A 84 3.65 -6.22 9.53
N ARG A 85 4.43 -7.17 10.07
CA ARG A 85 5.84 -6.93 10.45
C ARG A 85 6.81 -6.98 9.28
N ASP A 86 6.37 -7.38 8.08
CA ASP A 86 7.20 -7.34 6.86
C ASP A 86 7.44 -5.90 6.38
N ALA A 87 6.50 -4.98 6.69
CA ALA A 87 6.61 -3.55 6.44
C ALA A 87 5.91 -2.76 7.56
N PRO A 88 6.51 -2.72 8.77
CA PRO A 88 5.82 -2.23 9.97
C PRO A 88 5.72 -0.70 10.06
N SER A 89 6.25 0.05 9.11
CA SER A 89 6.32 1.51 9.13
C SER A 89 6.26 2.08 7.70
N VAL A 90 6.07 3.39 7.56
CA VAL A 90 6.17 4.10 6.27
C VAL A 90 7.49 3.78 5.56
N ALA A 91 8.61 3.83 6.28
CA ALA A 91 9.92 3.48 5.72
C ALA A 91 9.98 2.01 5.26
N GLY A 92 9.41 1.09 6.03
CA GLY A 92 9.32 -0.33 5.70
C GLY A 92 8.44 -0.59 4.46
N ALA A 93 7.32 0.13 4.34
CA ALA A 93 6.41 0.05 3.20
C ALA A 93 7.10 0.53 1.91
N ARG A 94 7.82 1.66 1.95
CA ARG A 94 8.63 2.13 0.84
C ARG A 94 9.74 1.14 0.47
N ALA A 95 10.52 0.68 1.45
CA ALA A 95 11.62 -0.25 1.24
C ALA A 95 11.14 -1.60 0.65
N ARG A 96 9.88 -2.02 0.92
CA ARG A 96 9.27 -3.20 0.28
C ARG A 96 9.29 -3.08 -1.23
N PHE A 97 8.91 -1.96 -1.80
CA PHE A 97 8.92 -1.75 -3.25
C PHE A 97 10.35 -1.67 -3.78
N GLU A 98 11.24 -0.92 -3.12
CA GLU A 98 12.63 -0.74 -3.53
C GLU A 98 13.39 -2.08 -3.66
N ARG A 99 13.16 -3.04 -2.74
CA ARG A 99 13.80 -4.36 -2.78
C ARG A 99 13.10 -5.37 -3.69
N ASN A 100 11.93 -5.05 -4.26
CA ASN A 100 11.10 -5.95 -5.03
C ASN A 100 10.87 -5.48 -6.49
N ALA A 101 11.94 -5.00 -7.13
CA ALA A 101 12.02 -4.69 -8.55
C ALA A 101 11.14 -3.51 -9.03
N TRP A 102 10.79 -2.58 -8.14
CA TRP A 102 10.16 -1.33 -8.52
C TRP A 102 11.22 -0.22 -8.62
N ARG A 103 11.28 0.48 -9.75
CA ARG A 103 12.31 1.48 -10.05
C ARG A 103 12.20 2.72 -9.18
N ARG A 104 10.99 3.11 -8.82
CA ARG A 104 10.69 4.23 -7.93
C ARG A 104 9.67 3.79 -6.89
N ALA A 105 9.87 4.24 -5.65
CA ALA A 105 8.94 3.96 -4.57
C ALA A 105 8.75 5.18 -3.67
N GLU A 106 7.53 5.37 -3.21
CA GLU A 106 7.15 6.36 -2.22
C GLU A 106 6.12 5.79 -1.26
N ALA A 107 6.07 6.32 -0.06
CA ALA A 107 5.10 5.92 0.94
C ALA A 107 4.84 7.08 1.91
N TYR A 108 3.61 7.21 2.37
CA TYR A 108 3.17 8.22 3.30
C TYR A 108 2.11 7.65 4.23
N ASP A 109 2.11 8.05 5.50
CA ASP A 109 0.95 7.79 6.34
C ASP A 109 -0.26 8.65 5.88
N MET A 110 -1.44 8.29 6.35
CA MET A 110 -2.65 8.98 5.89
C MET A 110 -2.79 10.39 6.44
N ASN A 111 -2.12 10.77 7.52
CA ASN A 111 -2.06 12.16 7.97
C ASN A 111 -1.26 13.01 6.99
N GLU A 112 -0.14 12.48 6.50
CA GLU A 112 0.68 13.16 5.50
C GLU A 112 -0.05 13.27 4.16
N VAL A 113 -0.75 12.22 3.73
CA VAL A 113 -1.61 12.26 2.53
C VAL A 113 -2.68 13.35 2.67
N TYR A 114 -3.36 13.42 3.81
CA TYR A 114 -4.37 14.44 4.07
C TYR A 114 -3.77 15.86 4.06
N ALA A 115 -2.59 16.04 4.64
CA ALA A 115 -1.91 17.34 4.67
C ALA A 115 -1.49 17.83 3.28
N ARG A 116 -1.27 16.92 2.33
CA ARG A 116 -0.91 17.21 0.92
C ARG A 116 -2.10 17.50 0.01
N LEU A 117 -3.32 17.28 0.45
CA LEU A 117 -4.50 17.63 -0.32
C LEU A 117 -4.47 19.12 -0.69
N ASP A 118 -4.90 19.43 -1.91
CA ASP A 118 -5.09 20.81 -2.33
C ASP A 118 -5.91 21.58 -1.28
N PRO A 119 -5.46 22.76 -0.83
CA PRO A 119 -6.14 23.49 0.24
C PRO A 119 -7.60 23.84 -0.06
N VAL A 120 -7.94 24.09 -1.33
CA VAL A 120 -9.32 24.41 -1.74
C VAL A 120 -10.17 23.16 -1.66
N GLU A 121 -9.66 22.04 -2.13
CA GLU A 121 -10.36 20.75 -2.06
C GLU A 121 -10.52 20.27 -0.62
N ARG A 122 -9.48 20.37 0.20
CA ARG A 122 -9.55 20.06 1.62
C ARG A 122 -10.62 20.91 2.33
N ALA A 123 -10.62 22.22 2.11
CA ALA A 123 -11.64 23.10 2.67
C ALA A 123 -13.06 22.79 2.15
N ARG A 124 -13.19 22.28 0.92
CA ARG A 124 -14.47 21.81 0.38
C ARG A 124 -14.96 20.57 1.12
N ILE A 125 -14.08 19.58 1.31
CA ILE A 125 -14.39 18.32 2.02
C ILE A 125 -14.79 18.62 3.48
N GLU A 126 -14.01 19.44 4.19
CA GLU A 126 -14.25 19.80 5.60
C GLU A 126 -15.60 20.53 5.83
N ARG A 127 -16.21 21.10 4.79
CA ARG A 127 -17.53 21.73 4.86
C ARG A 127 -18.71 20.80 4.57
N ILE A 128 -18.44 19.57 4.10
CA ILE A 128 -19.52 18.62 3.77
C ILE A 128 -20.22 18.16 5.04
N GLU A 129 -19.44 17.91 6.10
CA GLU A 129 -19.94 17.46 7.38
C GLU A 129 -19.07 18.03 8.50
N LEU A 130 -19.71 18.37 9.63
CA LEU A 130 -18.98 18.74 10.84
C LEU A 130 -18.27 17.49 11.38
N PHE A 131 -16.95 17.56 11.42
CA PHE A 131 -16.13 16.50 11.96
C PHE A 131 -15.37 17.04 13.19
N ASP A 132 -15.64 16.48 14.36
CA ASP A 132 -15.08 16.92 15.65
C ASP A 132 -14.15 15.89 16.31
N GLU A 133 -14.11 14.65 15.81
CA GLU A 133 -13.26 13.57 16.31
C GLU A 133 -11.87 13.55 15.64
N PHE A 134 -11.24 14.72 15.47
CA PHE A 134 -9.96 14.82 14.76
C PHE A 134 -8.80 14.11 15.46
N GLU A 135 -8.81 14.02 16.78
CA GLU A 135 -7.71 13.36 17.52
C GLU A 135 -7.72 11.87 17.28
N GLU A 136 -8.88 11.24 17.39
CA GLU A 136 -9.09 9.82 17.10
C GLU A 136 -8.82 9.50 15.65
N TRP A 137 -9.32 10.34 14.74
CA TRP A 137 -9.07 10.19 13.31
C TRP A 137 -7.59 10.24 12.97
N LYS A 138 -6.85 11.24 13.48
CA LYS A 138 -5.40 11.36 13.27
C LYS A 138 -4.65 10.17 13.82
N LEU A 139 -5.07 9.63 14.97
CA LEU A 139 -4.47 8.45 15.55
C LEU A 139 -4.65 7.22 14.65
N ILE A 140 -5.86 7.02 14.11
CA ILE A 140 -6.12 5.95 13.13
C ILE A 140 -5.28 6.18 11.86
N MET A 141 -5.28 7.40 11.32
CA MET A 141 -4.56 7.73 10.08
C MET A 141 -3.04 7.57 10.19
N ALA A 142 -2.46 7.76 11.39
CA ALA A 142 -1.05 7.46 11.65
C ALA A 142 -0.71 5.96 11.59
N HIS A 143 -1.72 5.09 11.64
CA HIS A 143 -1.55 3.63 11.62
C HIS A 143 -1.92 2.98 10.28
N TYR A 144 -2.11 3.78 9.24
CA TYR A 144 -2.30 3.33 7.87
C TYR A 144 -1.36 4.08 6.91
N CYS A 145 -0.89 3.36 5.92
CA CYS A 145 0.08 3.86 4.95
C CYS A 145 -0.39 3.57 3.53
N VAL A 146 -0.33 4.58 2.67
CA VAL A 146 -0.33 4.39 1.22
C VAL A 146 1.10 4.29 0.76
N SER A 147 1.42 3.27 -0.03
CA SER A 147 2.71 3.15 -0.69
C SER A 147 2.55 2.85 -2.17
N VAL A 148 3.44 3.37 -2.98
CA VAL A 148 3.38 3.30 -4.44
C VAL A 148 4.73 2.85 -4.97
N GLY A 149 4.73 1.80 -5.78
CA GLY A 149 5.85 1.43 -6.63
C GLY A 149 5.54 1.78 -8.09
N VAL A 150 6.50 2.31 -8.81
CA VAL A 150 6.33 2.69 -10.23
C VAL A 150 7.44 2.10 -11.05
N ASN A 151 7.07 1.44 -12.15
CA ASN A 151 7.95 1.07 -13.25
C ASN A 151 7.54 1.86 -14.49
N ASP A 152 8.48 2.59 -15.07
CA ASP A 152 8.33 3.29 -16.32
C ASP A 152 9.71 3.62 -16.90
N ASP A 153 9.77 3.93 -18.17
CA ASP A 153 10.99 4.43 -18.79
C ASP A 153 11.25 5.89 -18.36
N GLU A 154 12.48 6.33 -18.46
CA GLU A 154 12.86 7.71 -18.15
C GLU A 154 12.10 8.68 -19.07
N GLY A 155 11.33 9.59 -18.48
CA GLY A 155 10.43 10.50 -19.20
C GLY A 155 9.15 9.84 -19.74
N GLY A 156 8.80 8.65 -19.28
CA GLY A 156 7.57 7.95 -19.65
C GLY A 156 6.29 8.60 -19.10
N VAL A 157 5.16 8.03 -19.46
CA VAL A 157 3.82 8.57 -19.09
C VAL A 157 3.53 8.59 -17.59
N LEU A 158 4.27 7.78 -16.82
CA LEU A 158 4.14 7.72 -15.35
C LEU A 158 5.26 8.49 -14.61
N ALA A 159 6.08 9.28 -15.34
CA ALA A 159 7.15 10.05 -14.73
C ALA A 159 6.66 10.92 -13.54
N ASP A 160 5.47 11.47 -13.69
CA ASP A 160 4.82 12.31 -12.69
C ASP A 160 3.77 11.59 -11.84
N PHE A 161 3.60 10.28 -12.02
CA PHE A 161 2.66 9.49 -11.21
C PHE A 161 3.19 9.30 -9.79
N GLY A 162 2.37 9.62 -8.78
CA GLY A 162 2.73 9.46 -7.38
C GLY A 162 1.81 10.26 -6.45
N LEU A 163 2.14 10.25 -5.17
CA LEU A 163 1.43 10.95 -4.11
C LEU A 163 2.04 12.37 -3.95
N ARG A 164 1.46 13.35 -4.64
CA ARG A 164 1.91 14.76 -4.63
C ARG A 164 1.19 15.57 -3.59
#